data_b6c4dfe5f29c1054d560adf7670f5e9f
#
_entry.id   b6c4dfe5f29c1054d560adf7670f5e9f
#
_cell.length_a   1.000
_cell.length_b   1.000
_cell.length_c   1.000
_cell.angle_alpha   90.00
_cell.angle_beta   90.00
_cell.angle_gamma   90.00
#
_symmetry.space_group_name_H-M   'P 1'
#
loop_
_entity.id
_entity.type
_entity.pdbx_description
1 polymer ?
#
loop_
_entity_poly.entity_id
_entity_poly.type
_entity_poly.pdbx_seq_one_letter_code
_entity_poly.pdbx_strand_id
1 'polypeptide(L)'
;MKLKKFSAAALAALTVTMMSAAPVLAADDIEVNEDISVSGDYDWKRFANDHITLNVYNNGLYISDGSDESINVLSAFEELTGIKVNYTTYDSNESLYAKLKSGGVSYDVIFPSDYMVGKMAKEGMLSELNMDNIPNFAGIGETYLDRSFDPGNKYSVPYMWGTTGLIYNTTMVEEPPTKWADMWDVAYTNNVLMFNNSRDAYAIAAKTIGLSMNPQSVDEITAITDALKAQKNIVQAYVMDEVFDKMEGGEAAMAPYYAGDAITMIDENPDLAFVHPEEGVNFFIDSMCIPANAKHQEAAEMFINYLCEPDVGLANADFIGYSTPITAVWEMLDDDLKYSEIAYPGAEVLDKAEVFETLPDDINAAMDAQWSEMKSYEDGGSGWMVLALLLLAIAIS
;
A
#
# COMPACT_ATOMS: atom_id res chain seq x y z
N MET A 1 -2.68 -84.93 -35.96
CA MET A 1 -3.10 -83.56 -36.35
C MET A 1 -2.62 -82.60 -35.27
N LYS A 2 -1.99 -81.52 -35.62
CA LYS A 2 -0.94 -80.77 -34.95
C LYS A 2 -1.41 -80.11 -33.60
N LEU A 3 -0.72 -80.45 -32.50
CA LEU A 3 -0.71 -79.67 -31.22
C LEU A 3 0.09 -78.40 -31.43
N LYS A 4 -0.47 -77.25 -31.03
CA LYS A 4 0.26 -75.97 -30.85
C LYS A 4 0.57 -75.79 -29.39
N LYS A 5 1.87 -75.55 -29.12
CA LYS A 5 2.42 -75.23 -27.80
C LYS A 5 2.02 -73.81 -27.38
N PHE A 6 1.58 -73.67 -26.18
CA PHE A 6 1.43 -72.36 -25.55
C PHE A 6 2.66 -72.11 -24.67
N SER A 7 3.33 -70.99 -24.95
CA SER A 7 4.44 -70.47 -24.16
C SER A 7 3.91 -69.76 -22.92
N ALA A 8 4.46 -70.09 -21.75
CA ALA A 8 4.24 -69.38 -20.53
C ALA A 8 4.98 -68.04 -20.56
N ALA A 9 4.25 -66.92 -20.47
CA ALA A 9 4.82 -65.60 -20.24
C ALA A 9 4.89 -65.36 -18.72
N ALA A 10 6.11 -65.10 -18.24
CA ALA A 10 6.36 -64.75 -16.85
C ALA A 10 5.80 -63.37 -16.56
N LEU A 11 4.89 -63.29 -15.58
CA LEU A 11 4.36 -62.02 -15.04
C LEU A 11 5.33 -61.56 -13.95
N ALA A 12 6.16 -60.55 -14.24
CA ALA A 12 6.96 -59.85 -13.24
C ALA A 12 6.03 -58.91 -12.47
N ALA A 13 5.74 -59.20 -11.24
CA ALA A 13 5.02 -58.33 -10.33
C ALA A 13 5.96 -57.21 -9.89
N LEU A 14 5.71 -55.99 -10.39
CA LEU A 14 6.35 -54.77 -9.90
C LEU A 14 5.63 -54.38 -8.60
N THR A 15 6.24 -54.68 -7.45
CA THR A 15 5.79 -54.14 -6.16
C THR A 15 6.22 -52.67 -6.08
N VAL A 16 5.30 -51.78 -6.39
CA VAL A 16 5.43 -50.35 -6.06
C VAL A 16 5.26 -50.23 -4.54
N THR A 17 6.36 -50.03 -3.84
CA THR A 17 6.35 -49.66 -2.42
C THR A 17 5.87 -48.19 -2.37
N MET A 18 4.58 -47.96 -2.13
CA MET A 18 4.08 -46.69 -1.71
C MET A 18 4.66 -46.40 -0.31
N MET A 19 5.71 -45.59 -0.27
CA MET A 19 6.06 -44.90 0.98
C MET A 19 4.89 -43.95 1.27
N SER A 20 4.02 -44.35 2.17
CA SER A 20 3.10 -43.41 2.82
C SER A 20 3.96 -42.44 3.59
N ALA A 21 4.11 -41.19 3.10
CA ALA A 21 4.55 -40.10 3.93
C ALA A 21 3.54 -40.04 5.11
N ALA A 22 4.03 -40.30 6.33
CA ALA A 22 3.23 -40.00 7.51
C ALA A 22 2.84 -38.53 7.44
N PRO A 23 1.60 -38.16 7.75
CA PRO A 23 1.26 -36.76 7.89
C PRO A 23 2.21 -36.19 8.95
N VAL A 24 3.00 -35.19 8.57
CA VAL A 24 3.69 -34.34 9.55
C VAL A 24 2.54 -33.67 10.28
N LEU A 25 2.36 -33.99 11.57
CA LEU A 25 1.44 -33.25 12.41
C LEU A 25 2.03 -31.86 12.53
N ALA A 26 1.24 -30.83 12.18
CA ALA A 26 1.61 -29.44 12.45
C ALA A 26 1.91 -29.31 13.96
N ALA A 27 2.92 -28.53 14.29
CA ALA A 27 3.17 -28.22 15.70
C ALA A 27 2.01 -27.36 16.24
N ASP A 28 1.75 -27.47 17.55
CA ASP A 28 0.77 -26.59 18.19
C ASP A 28 1.23 -25.14 18.10
N ASP A 29 0.31 -24.20 17.92
CA ASP A 29 0.59 -22.78 17.90
C ASP A 29 1.24 -22.32 19.21
N ILE A 30 2.10 -21.31 19.12
CA ILE A 30 2.79 -20.69 20.25
C ILE A 30 1.97 -19.47 20.67
N GLU A 31 1.37 -19.53 21.86
CA GLU A 31 0.77 -18.36 22.51
C GLU A 31 1.88 -17.41 22.96
N VAL A 32 1.98 -16.23 22.35
CA VAL A 32 2.97 -15.21 22.71
C VAL A 32 2.44 -14.37 23.87
N ASN A 33 1.18 -13.97 23.81
CA ASN A 33 0.44 -13.27 24.86
C ASN A 33 -1.07 -13.57 24.70
N GLU A 34 -1.94 -12.83 25.40
CA GLU A 34 -3.40 -13.05 25.35
C GLU A 34 -4.04 -12.74 23.99
N ASP A 35 -3.37 -11.93 23.13
CA ASP A 35 -3.90 -11.43 21.86
C ASP A 35 -3.21 -12.06 20.64
N ILE A 36 -2.00 -12.60 20.79
CA ILE A 36 -1.18 -13.08 19.68
C ILE A 36 -0.73 -14.51 19.88
N SER A 37 -1.08 -15.35 18.91
CA SER A 37 -0.51 -16.67 18.68
C SER A 37 0.18 -16.73 17.33
N VAL A 38 1.23 -17.55 17.20
CA VAL A 38 1.97 -17.74 15.96
C VAL A 38 2.20 -19.21 15.69
N SER A 39 2.43 -19.60 14.46
CA SER A 39 2.69 -20.98 14.07
C SER A 39 3.88 -21.58 14.82
N GLY A 40 3.68 -22.76 15.45
CA GLY A 40 4.73 -23.54 16.10
C GLY A 40 5.67 -24.25 15.14
N ASP A 41 5.36 -24.30 13.85
CA ASP A 41 6.18 -24.95 12.82
C ASP A 41 7.41 -24.11 12.41
N TYR A 42 7.54 -22.86 12.90
CA TYR A 42 8.65 -21.97 12.60
C TYR A 42 9.60 -21.78 13.79
N ASP A 43 10.92 -21.78 13.53
CA ASP A 43 11.92 -21.58 14.58
C ASP A 43 12.11 -20.09 14.91
N TRP A 44 11.19 -19.54 15.71
CA TRP A 44 11.23 -18.16 16.17
C TRP A 44 12.41 -17.83 17.10
N LYS A 45 13.04 -18.85 17.72
CA LYS A 45 14.11 -18.65 18.68
C LYS A 45 15.52 -18.76 18.08
N ARG A 46 15.65 -18.99 16.75
CA ARG A 46 16.96 -19.24 16.12
C ARG A 46 18.00 -18.12 16.32
N PHE A 47 17.56 -16.89 16.60
CA PHE A 47 18.42 -15.74 16.87
C PHE A 47 18.37 -15.23 18.32
N ALA A 48 17.76 -15.95 19.27
CA ALA A 48 17.50 -15.48 20.62
C ALA A 48 18.79 -15.08 21.42
N ASN A 49 19.95 -15.61 21.05
CA ASN A 49 21.24 -15.33 21.70
C ASN A 49 22.16 -14.38 20.93
N ASP A 50 21.72 -13.86 19.78
CA ASP A 50 22.59 -13.10 18.88
C ASP A 50 22.55 -11.59 19.16
N HIS A 51 21.69 -11.15 20.10
CA HIS A 51 21.53 -9.74 20.52
C HIS A 51 21.27 -8.79 19.33
N ILE A 52 20.48 -9.23 18.37
CA ILE A 52 20.12 -8.47 17.19
C ILE A 52 19.17 -7.32 17.55
N THR A 53 19.39 -6.16 16.92
CA THR A 53 18.41 -5.07 16.86
C THR A 53 18.11 -4.79 15.40
N LEU A 54 16.84 -5.01 15.00
CA LEU A 54 16.33 -4.64 13.68
C LEU A 54 15.99 -3.16 13.64
N ASN A 55 16.47 -2.45 12.63
CA ASN A 55 16.07 -1.09 12.33
C ASN A 55 14.94 -1.13 11.30
N VAL A 56 13.73 -0.79 11.74
CA VAL A 56 12.51 -0.78 10.92
C VAL A 56 12.14 0.65 10.59
N TYR A 57 11.83 0.93 9.33
CA TYR A 57 11.48 2.26 8.84
C TYR A 57 10.18 2.19 8.03
N ASN A 58 9.13 2.78 8.56
CA ASN A 58 7.76 2.65 8.05
C ASN A 58 7.09 4.02 7.90
N ASN A 59 5.90 4.06 7.35
CA ASN A 59 5.03 5.24 7.42
C ASN A 59 4.59 5.52 8.87
N GLY A 60 4.13 6.73 9.14
CA GLY A 60 3.45 7.04 10.40
C GLY A 60 2.15 6.24 10.52
N LEU A 61 1.75 5.89 11.75
CA LEU A 61 0.51 5.15 12.06
C LEU A 61 0.28 3.88 11.21
N TYR A 62 1.35 3.19 10.85
CA TYR A 62 1.30 2.09 9.87
C TYR A 62 1.78 0.74 10.43
N ILE A 63 1.65 0.56 11.74
CA ILE A 63 1.84 -0.70 12.48
C ILE A 63 1.20 -0.58 13.85
N SER A 64 0.56 -1.63 14.33
CA SER A 64 -0.02 -1.68 15.67
C SER A 64 1.10 -1.75 16.72
N ASP A 65 1.39 -0.63 17.36
CA ASP A 65 2.55 -0.45 18.26
C ASP A 65 2.17 -0.26 19.73
N GLY A 66 0.89 -0.42 20.06
CA GLY A 66 0.34 -0.22 21.40
C GLY A 66 -0.14 1.21 21.68
N SER A 67 -0.06 2.11 20.71
CA SER A 67 -0.74 3.41 20.79
C SER A 67 -2.26 3.21 20.68
N ASP A 68 -3.03 4.15 21.22
CA ASP A 68 -4.50 4.16 21.20
C ASP A 68 -5.14 2.83 21.66
N GLU A 69 -4.54 2.22 22.69
CA GLU A 69 -4.96 0.93 23.26
C GLU A 69 -4.86 -0.28 22.28
N SER A 70 -4.13 -0.12 21.19
CA SER A 70 -3.94 -1.19 20.19
C SER A 70 -3.00 -2.30 20.72
N ILE A 71 -3.04 -3.45 20.05
CA ILE A 71 -2.15 -4.58 20.36
C ILE A 71 -0.70 -4.21 19.95
N ASN A 72 0.27 -4.34 20.86
CA ASN A 72 1.66 -4.03 20.53
C ASN A 72 2.38 -5.21 19.86
N VAL A 73 2.28 -5.30 18.53
CA VAL A 73 2.90 -6.38 17.75
C VAL A 73 4.44 -6.34 17.78
N LEU A 74 5.04 -5.15 17.98
CA LEU A 74 6.50 -5.02 18.08
C LEU A 74 7.02 -5.62 19.37
N SER A 75 6.36 -5.32 20.50
CA SER A 75 6.70 -5.93 21.80
C SER A 75 6.50 -7.43 21.80
N ALA A 76 5.43 -7.94 21.18
CA ALA A 76 5.16 -9.37 21.04
C ALA A 76 6.27 -10.07 20.21
N PHE A 77 6.72 -9.46 19.12
CA PHE A 77 7.87 -9.97 18.35
C PHE A 77 9.15 -10.06 19.19
N GLU A 78 9.44 -9.01 19.97
CA GLU A 78 10.61 -8.99 20.86
C GLU A 78 10.54 -10.08 21.93
N GLU A 79 9.37 -10.31 22.53
CA GLU A 79 9.14 -11.38 23.51
C GLU A 79 9.28 -12.76 22.87
N LEU A 80 8.65 -12.95 21.71
CA LEU A 80 8.69 -14.19 20.97
C LEU A 80 10.12 -14.59 20.57
N THR A 81 10.92 -13.65 20.03
CA THR A 81 12.18 -13.96 19.35
C THR A 81 13.43 -13.62 20.14
N GLY A 82 13.34 -12.63 21.04
CA GLY A 82 14.50 -12.02 21.72
C GLY A 82 15.23 -10.97 20.85
N ILE A 83 14.77 -10.72 19.63
CA ILE A 83 15.29 -9.68 18.74
C ILE A 83 14.66 -8.35 19.15
N LYS A 84 15.45 -7.27 19.24
CA LYS A 84 14.95 -5.92 19.49
C LYS A 84 14.53 -5.21 18.21
N VAL A 85 13.52 -4.36 18.29
CA VAL A 85 13.04 -3.55 17.17
C VAL A 85 13.23 -2.06 17.47
N ASN A 86 14.03 -1.40 16.65
CA ASN A 86 14.17 0.05 16.63
C ASN A 86 13.29 0.59 15.49
N TYR A 87 12.07 1.02 15.86
CA TYR A 87 11.07 1.49 14.92
C TYR A 87 11.15 3.00 14.73
N THR A 88 11.16 3.44 13.48
CA THR A 88 11.17 4.86 13.09
C THR A 88 10.28 5.09 11.89
N THR A 89 9.81 6.32 11.68
CA THR A 89 8.84 6.67 10.64
C THR A 89 9.37 7.67 9.63
N TYR A 90 8.74 7.69 8.45
CA TYR A 90 8.95 8.66 7.37
C TYR A 90 7.59 9.20 6.88
N ASP A 91 7.62 10.36 6.20
CA ASP A 91 6.41 11.07 5.79
C ASP A 91 5.98 10.74 4.34
N SER A 92 6.90 10.24 3.49
CA SER A 92 6.59 9.92 2.09
C SER A 92 7.61 8.93 1.51
N ASN A 93 7.21 8.22 0.44
CA ASN A 93 8.11 7.33 -0.31
C ASN A 93 9.35 8.06 -0.86
N GLU A 94 9.20 9.33 -1.24
CA GLU A 94 10.31 10.19 -1.70
C GLU A 94 11.30 10.48 -0.58
N SER A 95 10.82 10.74 0.64
CA SER A 95 11.67 10.94 1.81
C SER A 95 12.39 9.66 2.24
N LEU A 96 11.69 8.52 2.22
CA LEU A 96 12.28 7.18 2.38
C LEU A 96 13.43 6.96 1.38
N TYR A 97 13.14 7.12 0.09
CA TYR A 97 14.12 6.94 -0.98
C TYR A 97 15.34 7.85 -0.82
N ALA A 98 15.12 9.15 -0.58
CA ALA A 98 16.21 10.11 -0.38
C ALA A 98 17.07 9.73 0.84
N LYS A 99 16.46 9.27 1.92
CA LYS A 99 17.14 8.82 3.12
C LYS A 99 18.04 7.61 2.86
N LEU A 100 17.51 6.59 2.18
CA LEU A 100 18.29 5.39 1.83
C LEU A 100 19.43 5.72 0.85
N LYS A 101 19.15 6.55 -0.16
CA LYS A 101 20.14 6.96 -1.16
C LYS A 101 21.29 7.77 -0.56
N SER A 102 21.06 8.52 0.52
CA SER A 102 22.10 9.28 1.22
C SER A 102 23.15 8.39 1.89
N GLY A 103 22.84 7.10 2.12
CA GLY A 103 23.77 6.09 2.63
C GLY A 103 24.22 6.26 4.08
N GLY A 104 23.63 7.20 4.83
CA GLY A 104 24.07 7.51 6.20
C GLY A 104 23.48 6.60 7.28
N VAL A 105 22.47 5.78 6.95
CA VAL A 105 21.76 4.90 7.88
C VAL A 105 21.53 3.54 7.22
N SER A 106 21.58 2.46 8.00
CA SER A 106 21.21 1.11 7.58
C SER A 106 19.92 0.73 8.25
N TYR A 107 18.90 0.47 7.45
CA TYR A 107 17.65 -0.15 7.88
C TYR A 107 17.64 -1.62 7.49
N ASP A 108 16.88 -2.44 8.22
CA ASP A 108 16.74 -3.87 7.97
C ASP A 108 15.40 -4.19 7.30
N VAL A 109 14.33 -3.46 7.63
CA VAL A 109 13.01 -3.58 6.97
C VAL A 109 12.47 -2.19 6.65
N ILE A 110 11.86 -2.04 5.47
CA ILE A 110 11.20 -0.82 4.99
C ILE A 110 9.85 -1.17 4.34
N PHE A 111 8.93 -0.21 4.25
CA PHE A 111 7.56 -0.43 3.77
C PHE A 111 7.17 0.50 2.61
N PRO A 112 7.84 0.43 1.46
CA PRO A 112 7.54 1.27 0.31
C PRO A 112 6.27 0.85 -0.42
N SER A 113 5.64 1.82 -1.10
CA SER A 113 4.58 1.54 -2.07
C SER A 113 5.15 0.96 -3.37
N ASP A 114 4.30 0.33 -4.16
CA ASP A 114 4.57 -0.41 -5.39
C ASP A 114 5.56 0.28 -6.35
N TYR A 115 5.28 1.53 -6.79
CA TYR A 115 6.16 2.26 -7.72
C TYR A 115 7.57 2.49 -7.15
N MET A 116 7.66 2.66 -5.83
CA MET A 116 8.93 2.87 -5.15
C MET A 116 9.69 1.55 -4.98
N VAL A 117 8.99 0.42 -4.74
CA VAL A 117 9.60 -0.92 -4.82
C VAL A 117 10.24 -1.12 -6.18
N GLY A 118 9.50 -0.88 -7.28
CA GLY A 118 9.99 -1.03 -8.64
C GLY A 118 11.21 -0.15 -8.94
N LYS A 119 11.19 1.11 -8.49
CA LYS A 119 12.30 2.04 -8.62
C LYS A 119 13.54 1.56 -7.87
N MET A 120 13.39 1.21 -6.58
CA MET A 120 14.51 0.78 -5.74
C MET A 120 15.08 -0.57 -6.19
N ALA A 121 14.25 -1.50 -6.63
CA ALA A 121 14.70 -2.77 -7.20
C ALA A 121 15.54 -2.55 -8.47
N LYS A 122 15.07 -1.70 -9.38
CA LYS A 122 15.80 -1.33 -10.60
C LYS A 122 17.15 -0.67 -10.31
N GLU A 123 17.25 0.12 -9.24
CA GLU A 123 18.48 0.78 -8.82
C GLU A 123 19.42 -0.12 -7.97
N GLY A 124 19.01 -1.38 -7.70
CA GLY A 124 19.78 -2.31 -6.87
C GLY A 124 19.85 -1.91 -5.38
N MET A 125 18.84 -1.20 -4.90
CA MET A 125 18.75 -0.74 -3.51
C MET A 125 18.07 -1.73 -2.57
N LEU A 126 17.49 -2.83 -3.11
CA LEU A 126 16.82 -3.88 -2.35
C LEU A 126 17.59 -5.20 -2.45
N SER A 127 17.51 -6.00 -1.40
CA SER A 127 17.98 -7.40 -1.36
C SER A 127 16.90 -8.33 -1.90
N GLU A 128 17.29 -9.36 -2.65
CA GLU A 128 16.38 -10.46 -2.96
C GLU A 128 16.03 -11.22 -1.67
N LEU A 129 14.73 -11.54 -1.51
CA LEU A 129 14.20 -12.25 -0.35
C LEU A 129 14.42 -13.76 -0.48
N ASN A 130 14.77 -14.41 0.62
CA ASN A 130 14.75 -15.87 0.71
C ASN A 130 13.37 -16.33 1.24
N MET A 131 12.47 -16.74 0.35
CA MET A 131 11.11 -17.15 0.69
C MET A 131 11.06 -18.41 1.60
N ASP A 132 12.13 -19.21 1.68
CA ASP A 132 12.23 -20.31 2.66
C ASP A 132 12.22 -19.79 4.11
N ASN A 133 12.61 -18.55 4.33
CA ASN A 133 12.55 -17.87 5.63
C ASN A 133 11.19 -17.16 5.88
N ILE A 134 10.31 -17.11 4.87
CA ILE A 134 9.03 -16.41 4.91
C ILE A 134 7.90 -17.37 4.48
N PRO A 135 7.69 -18.50 5.16
CA PRO A 135 6.67 -19.48 4.76
C PRO A 135 5.25 -18.91 4.75
N ASN A 136 4.93 -17.91 5.58
CA ASN A 136 3.63 -17.26 5.62
C ASN A 136 3.31 -16.42 4.38
N PHE A 137 4.30 -16.20 3.49
CA PHE A 137 4.05 -15.64 2.15
C PHE A 137 3.01 -16.45 1.36
N ALA A 138 2.89 -17.75 1.61
CA ALA A 138 1.87 -18.59 1.01
C ALA A 138 0.42 -18.20 1.37
N GLY A 139 0.23 -17.40 2.43
CA GLY A 139 -1.08 -16.87 2.85
C GLY A 139 -1.52 -15.60 2.12
N ILE A 140 -0.63 -15.00 1.31
CA ILE A 140 -0.94 -13.80 0.53
C ILE A 140 -1.83 -14.16 -0.67
N GLY A 141 -2.91 -13.41 -0.87
CA GLY A 141 -3.84 -13.63 -1.98
C GLY A 141 -3.19 -13.41 -3.36
N GLU A 142 -3.50 -14.29 -4.32
CA GLU A 142 -2.90 -14.29 -5.67
C GLU A 142 -3.05 -12.92 -6.39
N THR A 143 -4.12 -12.18 -6.12
CA THR A 143 -4.38 -10.84 -6.69
C THR A 143 -3.25 -9.84 -6.40
N TYR A 144 -2.54 -10.00 -5.29
CA TYR A 144 -1.50 -9.08 -4.84
C TYR A 144 -0.09 -9.51 -5.24
N LEU A 145 0.06 -10.70 -5.83
CA LEU A 145 1.34 -11.30 -6.20
C LEU A 145 1.71 -11.05 -7.66
N ASP A 146 3.00 -11.23 -7.97
CA ASP A 146 3.57 -11.19 -9.33
C ASP A 146 3.19 -9.91 -10.11
N ARG A 147 3.21 -8.77 -9.42
CA ARG A 147 2.85 -7.48 -10.02
C ARG A 147 4.03 -6.92 -10.82
N SER A 148 3.72 -6.02 -11.77
CA SER A 148 4.70 -5.46 -12.71
C SER A 148 5.87 -4.74 -12.04
N PHE A 149 5.68 -4.20 -10.83
CA PHE A 149 6.73 -3.52 -10.07
C PHE A 149 7.75 -4.49 -9.44
N ASP A 150 7.37 -5.75 -9.18
CA ASP A 150 8.25 -6.79 -8.65
C ASP A 150 7.87 -8.19 -9.18
N PRO A 151 8.19 -8.52 -10.45
CA PRO A 151 7.84 -9.80 -11.04
C PRO A 151 8.44 -10.97 -10.28
N GLY A 152 7.57 -11.90 -9.86
CA GLY A 152 7.92 -13.07 -9.05
C GLY A 152 8.16 -12.76 -7.57
N ASN A 153 7.79 -11.59 -7.08
CA ASN A 153 7.95 -11.17 -5.68
C ASN A 153 9.36 -11.41 -5.13
N LYS A 154 10.37 -10.97 -5.90
CA LYS A 154 11.78 -11.18 -5.52
C LYS A 154 12.24 -10.31 -4.37
N TYR A 155 11.70 -9.10 -4.26
CA TYR A 155 12.16 -8.04 -3.38
C TYR A 155 11.13 -7.64 -2.33
N SER A 156 9.87 -8.08 -2.49
CA SER A 156 8.77 -7.57 -1.70
C SER A 156 7.77 -8.65 -1.26
N VAL A 157 7.21 -8.45 -0.06
CA VAL A 157 6.03 -9.16 0.44
C VAL A 157 4.92 -8.14 0.62
N PRO A 158 3.74 -8.27 -0.01
CA PRO A 158 2.61 -7.38 0.21
C PRO A 158 2.24 -7.26 1.69
N TYR A 159 2.03 -6.03 2.16
CA TYR A 159 1.72 -5.73 3.55
C TYR A 159 0.29 -5.23 3.74
N MET A 160 -0.05 -4.14 3.08
CA MET A 160 -1.38 -3.57 3.01
C MET A 160 -1.67 -3.14 1.58
N TRP A 161 -2.95 -2.96 1.25
CA TRP A 161 -3.36 -2.42 -0.02
C TRP A 161 -4.56 -1.49 0.15
N GLY A 162 -4.84 -0.69 -0.84
CA GLY A 162 -5.98 0.20 -0.80
C GLY A 162 -6.18 0.94 -2.11
N THR A 163 -7.13 1.86 -2.05
CA THR A 163 -7.44 2.79 -3.13
C THR A 163 -7.39 4.22 -2.62
N THR A 164 -7.22 5.17 -3.53
CA THR A 164 -7.49 6.57 -3.23
C THR A 164 -8.94 6.90 -3.57
N GLY A 165 -9.49 7.92 -2.90
CA GLY A 165 -10.81 8.42 -3.20
C GLY A 165 -11.00 9.83 -2.65
N LEU A 166 -12.22 10.29 -2.62
CA LEU A 166 -12.59 11.61 -2.19
C LEU A 166 -13.39 11.52 -0.90
N ILE A 167 -12.80 11.98 0.22
CA ILE A 167 -13.50 12.19 1.49
C ILE A 167 -14.13 13.57 1.47
N TYR A 168 -15.37 13.70 1.94
CA TYR A 168 -16.08 14.95 1.95
C TYR A 168 -16.99 15.11 3.18
N ASN A 169 -17.21 16.36 3.60
CA ASN A 169 -18.09 16.70 4.71
C ASN A 169 -19.51 16.95 4.19
N THR A 170 -20.44 16.10 4.57
CA THR A 170 -21.84 16.11 4.12
C THR A 170 -22.63 17.35 4.59
N THR A 171 -22.12 18.08 5.59
CA THR A 171 -22.71 19.35 6.05
C THR A 171 -22.23 20.56 5.25
N MET A 172 -21.13 20.41 4.48
CA MET A 172 -20.53 21.47 3.67
C MET A 172 -20.76 21.25 2.16
N VAL A 173 -21.04 20.00 1.75
CA VAL A 173 -21.25 19.60 0.37
C VAL A 173 -22.72 19.16 0.21
N GLU A 174 -23.49 19.92 -0.57
CA GLU A 174 -24.94 19.71 -0.70
C GLU A 174 -25.29 18.42 -1.47
N GLU A 175 -24.55 18.18 -2.57
CA GLU A 175 -24.69 16.96 -3.39
C GLU A 175 -23.40 16.14 -3.31
N PRO A 176 -23.46 14.82 -3.05
CA PRO A 176 -22.28 13.97 -3.00
C PRO A 176 -21.41 14.13 -4.26
N PRO A 177 -20.09 14.34 -4.13
CA PRO A 177 -19.22 14.41 -5.29
C PRO A 177 -19.15 13.05 -5.97
N THR A 178 -18.95 13.02 -7.28
CA THR A 178 -18.84 11.77 -8.06
C THR A 178 -17.55 11.71 -8.86
N LYS A 179 -16.83 12.82 -8.95
CA LYS A 179 -15.66 12.99 -9.81
C LYS A 179 -14.53 13.69 -9.09
N TRP A 180 -13.30 13.40 -9.49
CA TRP A 180 -12.13 14.20 -9.08
C TRP A 180 -12.29 15.66 -9.47
N ALA A 181 -12.91 15.93 -10.62
CA ALA A 181 -13.14 17.29 -11.12
C ALA A 181 -14.00 18.15 -10.18
N ASP A 182 -14.79 17.58 -9.28
CA ASP A 182 -15.60 18.31 -8.30
C ASP A 182 -14.72 19.12 -7.32
N MET A 183 -13.46 18.70 -7.11
CA MET A 183 -12.45 19.44 -6.33
C MET A 183 -11.95 20.72 -7.02
N TRP A 184 -12.29 20.95 -8.29
CA TRP A 184 -11.98 22.16 -9.06
C TRP A 184 -13.15 23.15 -9.09
N ASP A 185 -14.25 22.84 -8.39
CA ASP A 185 -15.39 23.77 -8.32
C ASP A 185 -15.06 24.98 -7.43
N VAL A 186 -15.15 26.18 -8.01
CA VAL A 186 -14.91 27.44 -7.31
C VAL A 186 -15.88 27.71 -6.14
N ALA A 187 -17.02 27.02 -6.09
CA ALA A 187 -17.92 27.07 -4.96
C ALA A 187 -17.24 26.63 -3.64
N TYR A 188 -16.23 25.79 -3.73
CA TYR A 188 -15.49 25.27 -2.58
C TYR A 188 -14.15 25.98 -2.34
N THR A 189 -13.97 27.21 -2.87
CA THR A 189 -12.73 27.98 -2.70
C THR A 189 -12.36 28.11 -1.21
N ASN A 190 -11.10 27.77 -0.88
CA ASN A 190 -10.55 27.67 0.48
C ASN A 190 -11.18 26.58 1.37
N ASN A 191 -11.88 25.60 0.77
CA ASN A 191 -12.47 24.49 1.48
C ASN A 191 -12.06 23.12 0.88
N VAL A 192 -11.10 23.09 -0.03
CA VAL A 192 -10.56 21.86 -0.63
C VAL A 192 -9.15 21.66 -0.14
N LEU A 193 -8.83 20.45 0.31
CA LEU A 193 -7.46 20.02 0.57
C LEU A 193 -6.89 19.29 -0.65
N MET A 194 -5.57 19.19 -0.75
CA MET A 194 -4.87 18.43 -1.76
C MET A 194 -3.66 17.74 -1.15
N PHE A 195 -3.25 16.61 -1.68
CA PHE A 195 -2.03 15.92 -1.28
C PHE A 195 -0.79 16.81 -1.36
N ASN A 196 0.04 16.78 -0.33
CA ASN A 196 1.39 17.33 -0.35
C ASN A 196 2.44 16.35 -0.89
N ASN A 197 2.01 15.38 -1.62
CA ASN A 197 2.77 14.36 -2.33
C ASN A 197 2.57 14.60 -3.84
N SER A 198 3.66 14.75 -4.59
CA SER A 198 3.59 15.05 -6.02
C SER A 198 2.95 13.91 -6.82
N ARG A 199 3.28 12.67 -6.50
CA ARG A 199 2.81 11.51 -7.28
C ARG A 199 1.28 11.40 -7.24
N ASP A 200 0.68 11.51 -6.05
CA ASP A 200 -0.77 11.43 -5.87
C ASP A 200 -1.48 12.67 -6.41
N ALA A 201 -0.95 13.87 -6.15
CA ALA A 201 -1.55 15.11 -6.67
C ALA A 201 -1.58 15.13 -8.20
N TYR A 202 -0.49 14.68 -8.86
CA TYR A 202 -0.44 14.57 -10.32
C TYR A 202 -1.40 13.50 -10.86
N ALA A 203 -1.51 12.36 -10.18
CA ALA A 203 -2.43 11.29 -10.56
C ALA A 203 -3.88 11.77 -10.58
N ILE A 204 -4.32 12.46 -9.52
CA ILE A 204 -5.66 13.01 -9.41
C ILE A 204 -5.91 14.05 -10.50
N ALA A 205 -5.00 15.01 -10.66
CA ALA A 205 -5.13 16.03 -11.68
C ALA A 205 -5.12 15.46 -13.12
N ALA A 206 -4.35 14.39 -13.38
CA ALA A 206 -4.36 13.68 -14.64
C ALA A 206 -5.74 13.14 -14.98
N LYS A 207 -6.43 12.53 -14.00
CA LYS A 207 -7.79 11.99 -14.20
C LYS A 207 -8.79 13.08 -14.56
N THR A 208 -8.69 14.27 -13.97
CA THR A 208 -9.61 15.38 -14.28
C THR A 208 -9.50 15.88 -15.74
N ILE A 209 -8.40 15.60 -16.41
CA ILE A 209 -8.18 15.97 -17.82
C ILE A 209 -8.13 14.75 -18.76
N GLY A 210 -8.59 13.58 -18.29
CA GLY A 210 -8.72 12.35 -19.06
C GLY A 210 -7.42 11.65 -19.40
N LEU A 211 -6.34 11.90 -18.63
CA LEU A 211 -5.06 11.21 -18.76
C LEU A 211 -4.95 10.03 -17.79
N SER A 212 -4.01 9.13 -18.06
CA SER A 212 -3.60 8.07 -17.12
C SER A 212 -2.89 8.67 -15.91
N MET A 213 -3.01 7.99 -14.76
CA MET A 213 -2.22 8.28 -13.55
C MET A 213 -0.71 8.02 -13.76
N ASN A 214 -0.34 7.41 -14.89
CA ASN A 214 1.03 7.09 -15.28
C ASN A 214 1.40 7.90 -16.54
N PRO A 215 1.75 9.20 -16.42
CA PRO A 215 2.08 10.05 -17.55
C PRO A 215 3.27 9.51 -18.34
N GLN A 216 3.17 9.58 -19.67
CA GLN A 216 4.14 8.96 -20.59
C GLN A 216 5.04 9.99 -21.29
N SER A 217 4.83 11.28 -21.04
CA SER A 217 5.62 12.36 -21.65
C SER A 217 5.72 13.59 -20.76
N VAL A 218 6.74 14.41 -21.02
CA VAL A 218 6.91 15.72 -20.36
C VAL A 218 5.76 16.68 -20.72
N ASP A 219 5.17 16.53 -21.91
CA ASP A 219 4.03 17.34 -22.33
C ASP A 219 2.78 17.01 -21.49
N GLU A 220 2.55 15.73 -21.15
CA GLU A 220 1.50 15.34 -20.23
C GLU A 220 1.76 15.89 -18.83
N ILE A 221 3.00 15.82 -18.30
CA ILE A 221 3.36 16.45 -17.02
C ILE A 221 3.02 17.94 -17.03
N THR A 222 3.31 18.63 -18.14
CA THR A 222 3.01 20.06 -18.27
C THR A 222 1.49 20.32 -18.23
N ALA A 223 0.69 19.52 -18.95
CA ALA A 223 -0.76 19.63 -18.94
C ALA A 223 -1.36 19.39 -17.54
N ILE A 224 -0.85 18.39 -16.84
CA ILE A 224 -1.27 18.07 -15.47
C ILE A 224 -0.88 19.21 -14.51
N THR A 225 0.31 19.76 -14.65
CA THR A 225 0.77 20.92 -13.87
C THR A 225 -0.12 22.14 -14.08
N ASP A 226 -0.56 22.39 -15.30
CA ASP A 226 -1.49 23.48 -15.60
C ASP A 226 -2.86 23.26 -14.95
N ALA A 227 -3.35 22.03 -14.89
CA ALA A 227 -4.57 21.68 -14.15
C ALA A 227 -4.42 21.92 -12.65
N LEU A 228 -3.27 21.55 -12.04
CA LEU A 228 -2.96 21.84 -10.63
C LEU A 228 -2.84 23.35 -10.37
N LYS A 229 -2.20 24.10 -11.26
CA LYS A 229 -2.14 25.58 -11.17
C LYS A 229 -3.54 26.20 -11.22
N ALA A 230 -4.43 25.68 -12.05
CA ALA A 230 -5.82 26.14 -12.11
C ALA A 230 -6.60 25.90 -10.82
N GLN A 231 -6.31 24.81 -10.10
CA GLN A 231 -6.93 24.49 -8.80
C GLN A 231 -6.36 25.34 -7.65
N LYS A 232 -5.15 25.89 -7.78
CA LYS A 232 -4.40 26.45 -6.65
C LYS A 232 -5.17 27.48 -5.82
N ASN A 233 -6.01 28.30 -6.47
CA ASN A 233 -6.83 29.29 -5.78
C ASN A 233 -8.05 28.71 -5.03
N ILE A 234 -8.35 27.43 -5.26
CA ILE A 234 -9.46 26.71 -4.62
C ILE A 234 -8.92 25.97 -3.39
N VAL A 235 -7.68 25.48 -3.46
CA VAL A 235 -7.04 24.70 -2.40
C VAL A 235 -6.80 25.54 -1.15
N GLN A 236 -7.30 25.06 0.00
CA GLN A 236 -7.03 25.62 1.32
C GLN A 236 -5.59 25.32 1.75
N ALA A 237 -5.20 24.04 1.65
CA ALA A 237 -3.89 23.56 2.05
C ALA A 237 -3.48 22.30 1.27
N TYR A 238 -2.15 22.11 1.15
CA TYR A 238 -1.57 20.85 0.74
C TYR A 238 -1.16 20.10 2.00
N VAL A 239 -1.69 18.89 2.19
CA VAL A 239 -1.61 18.13 3.45
C VAL A 239 -1.15 16.69 3.20
N MET A 240 -0.59 16.08 4.23
CA MET A 240 -0.51 14.65 4.45
C MET A 240 -1.33 14.35 5.72
N ASP A 241 -0.73 13.92 6.81
CA ASP A 241 -1.44 13.54 8.05
C ASP A 241 -2.26 14.69 8.69
N GLU A 242 -1.96 15.95 8.32
CA GLU A 242 -2.79 17.09 8.77
C GLU A 242 -4.25 17.04 8.22
N VAL A 243 -4.53 16.13 7.28
CA VAL A 243 -5.89 15.90 6.77
C VAL A 243 -6.82 15.43 7.88
N PHE A 244 -6.35 14.60 8.82
CA PHE A 244 -7.14 14.09 9.93
C PHE A 244 -7.73 15.26 10.74
N ASP A 245 -6.88 16.10 11.33
CA ASP A 245 -7.31 17.25 12.12
C ASP A 245 -8.31 18.14 11.36
N LYS A 246 -8.06 18.36 10.05
CA LYS A 246 -8.87 19.27 9.24
C LYS A 246 -10.23 18.69 8.84
N MET A 247 -10.29 17.43 8.45
CA MET A 247 -11.55 16.78 8.06
C MET A 247 -12.40 16.46 9.29
N GLU A 248 -11.81 15.87 10.32
CA GLU A 248 -12.49 15.57 11.58
C GLU A 248 -12.97 16.84 12.28
N GLY A 249 -12.17 17.91 12.24
CA GLY A 249 -12.54 19.23 12.77
C GLY A 249 -13.58 19.97 11.93
N GLY A 250 -13.97 19.48 10.76
CA GLY A 250 -14.92 20.14 9.85
C GLY A 250 -14.37 21.43 9.23
N GLU A 251 -13.04 21.53 9.05
CA GLU A 251 -12.38 22.72 8.50
C GLU A 251 -12.33 22.74 6.96
N ALA A 252 -12.62 21.60 6.30
CA ALA A 252 -12.61 21.50 4.85
C ALA A 252 -13.84 20.72 4.33
N ALA A 253 -14.27 21.05 3.12
CA ALA A 253 -15.40 20.41 2.47
C ALA A 253 -15.00 19.10 1.80
N MET A 254 -13.83 19.03 1.18
CA MET A 254 -13.34 17.87 0.43
C MET A 254 -11.83 17.72 0.54
N ALA A 255 -11.39 16.46 0.54
CA ALA A 255 -9.99 16.06 0.43
C ALA A 255 -9.86 14.78 -0.39
N PRO A 256 -8.85 14.66 -1.25
CA PRO A 256 -8.46 13.37 -1.79
C PRO A 256 -7.66 12.66 -0.71
N TYR A 257 -7.95 11.39 -0.43
CA TYR A 257 -7.16 10.65 0.53
C TYR A 257 -7.25 9.13 0.33
N TYR A 258 -6.51 8.39 1.12
CA TYR A 258 -6.49 6.94 1.08
C TYR A 258 -7.72 6.37 1.78
N ALA A 259 -8.27 5.30 1.23
CA ALA A 259 -9.53 4.71 1.68
C ALA A 259 -9.49 4.22 3.14
N GLY A 260 -8.36 3.66 3.59
CA GLY A 260 -8.19 3.22 4.98
C GLY A 260 -8.28 4.38 5.96
N ASP A 261 -7.51 5.45 5.73
CA ASP A 261 -7.53 6.65 6.56
C ASP A 261 -8.91 7.33 6.56
N ALA A 262 -9.62 7.26 5.41
CA ALA A 262 -10.97 7.81 5.32
C ALA A 262 -11.94 7.07 6.25
N ILE A 263 -11.81 5.76 6.43
CA ILE A 263 -12.62 4.96 7.38
C ILE A 263 -12.39 5.48 8.80
N THR A 264 -11.12 5.62 9.20
CA THR A 264 -10.76 6.14 10.53
C THR A 264 -11.34 7.55 10.77
N MET A 265 -11.21 8.45 9.79
CA MET A 265 -11.79 9.79 9.89
C MET A 265 -13.32 9.80 9.96
N ILE A 266 -14.00 8.88 9.27
CA ILE A 266 -15.47 8.74 9.31
C ILE A 266 -15.92 8.22 10.67
N ASP A 267 -15.18 7.31 11.29
CA ASP A 267 -15.48 6.81 12.64
C ASP A 267 -15.38 7.90 13.69
N GLU A 268 -14.42 8.82 13.55
CA GLU A 268 -14.27 9.97 14.46
C GLU A 268 -15.29 11.10 14.17
N ASN A 269 -15.65 11.31 12.91
CA ASN A 269 -16.62 12.33 12.52
C ASN A 269 -17.68 11.77 11.55
N PRO A 270 -18.90 11.45 12.03
CA PRO A 270 -19.97 10.86 11.20
C PRO A 270 -20.56 11.83 10.15
N ASP A 271 -20.17 13.11 10.14
CA ASP A 271 -20.51 14.05 9.07
C ASP A 271 -19.65 13.84 7.82
N LEU A 272 -18.62 13.01 7.89
CA LEU A 272 -17.77 12.65 6.76
C LEU A 272 -18.34 11.48 5.98
N ALA A 273 -18.08 11.47 4.68
CA ALA A 273 -18.40 10.37 3.77
C ALA A 273 -17.29 10.25 2.72
N PHE A 274 -17.24 9.10 2.04
CA PHE A 274 -16.21 8.80 1.05
C PHE A 274 -16.82 8.28 -0.24
N VAL A 275 -16.21 8.62 -1.37
CA VAL A 275 -16.59 8.11 -2.69
C VAL A 275 -15.35 7.74 -3.52
N HIS A 276 -15.49 6.75 -4.37
CA HIS A 276 -14.54 6.44 -5.43
C HIS A 276 -14.97 7.21 -6.70
N PRO A 277 -14.18 8.18 -7.19
CA PRO A 277 -14.52 8.97 -8.37
C PRO A 277 -14.64 8.15 -9.65
N GLU A 278 -15.61 8.52 -10.50
CA GLU A 278 -15.96 7.80 -11.74
C GLU A 278 -14.82 7.72 -12.77
N GLU A 279 -13.88 8.68 -12.74
CA GLU A 279 -12.71 8.71 -13.63
C GLU A 279 -11.70 7.60 -13.35
N GLY A 280 -11.84 6.90 -12.21
CA GLY A 280 -10.91 5.88 -11.73
C GLY A 280 -9.97 6.40 -10.65
N VAL A 281 -9.39 5.47 -9.92
CA VAL A 281 -8.62 5.70 -8.69
C VAL A 281 -7.24 5.06 -8.79
N ASN A 282 -6.32 5.44 -7.91
CA ASN A 282 -5.12 4.65 -7.70
C ASN A 282 -5.48 3.41 -6.87
N PHE A 283 -4.97 2.25 -7.28
CA PHE A 283 -4.89 1.02 -6.51
C PHE A 283 -3.43 0.81 -6.15
N PHE A 284 -3.10 0.78 -4.88
CA PHE A 284 -1.73 0.64 -4.41
C PHE A 284 -1.53 -0.61 -3.56
N ILE A 285 -0.31 -1.12 -3.56
CA ILE A 285 0.15 -2.20 -2.70
C ILE A 285 1.42 -1.73 -2.01
N ASP A 286 1.33 -1.54 -0.69
CA ASP A 286 2.49 -1.31 0.14
C ASP A 286 3.12 -2.64 0.52
N SER A 287 4.42 -2.70 0.51
CA SER A 287 5.14 -3.96 0.63
C SER A 287 6.30 -3.87 1.60
N MET A 288 6.55 -4.96 2.30
CA MET A 288 7.73 -5.14 3.14
C MET A 288 8.94 -5.50 2.28
N CYS A 289 10.01 -4.73 2.40
CA CYS A 289 11.26 -4.91 1.64
C CYS A 289 12.47 -4.85 2.56
N ILE A 290 13.59 -5.42 2.10
CA ILE A 290 14.88 -5.39 2.80
C ILE A 290 15.85 -4.56 1.95
N PRO A 291 16.42 -3.44 2.48
CA PRO A 291 17.44 -2.68 1.78
C PRO A 291 18.71 -3.50 1.51
N ALA A 292 19.38 -3.25 0.37
CA ALA A 292 20.58 -3.97 -0.02
C ALA A 292 21.76 -3.84 0.97
N ASN A 293 21.74 -2.84 1.85
CA ASN A 293 22.73 -2.62 2.89
C ASN A 293 22.25 -3.06 4.29
N ALA A 294 21.16 -3.81 4.38
CA ALA A 294 20.67 -4.38 5.63
C ALA A 294 21.73 -5.26 6.29
N LYS A 295 21.80 -5.22 7.62
CA LYS A 295 22.81 -5.96 8.38
C LYS A 295 22.34 -7.34 8.82
N HIS A 296 21.02 -7.50 8.93
CA HIS A 296 20.42 -8.67 9.56
C HIS A 296 19.32 -9.28 8.66
N GLN A 297 19.68 -9.63 7.40
CA GLN A 297 18.71 -10.07 6.39
C GLN A 297 17.81 -11.22 6.88
N GLU A 298 18.38 -12.31 7.43
CA GLU A 298 17.57 -13.46 7.88
C GLU A 298 16.65 -13.11 9.06
N ALA A 299 17.07 -12.21 9.95
CA ALA A 299 16.23 -11.73 11.04
C ALA A 299 15.14 -10.77 10.54
N ALA A 300 15.44 -9.99 9.50
CA ALA A 300 14.45 -9.16 8.81
C ALA A 300 13.40 -10.02 8.07
N GLU A 301 13.83 -11.09 7.41
CA GLU A 301 12.92 -12.07 6.80
C GLU A 301 12.02 -12.77 7.87
N MET A 302 12.57 -13.08 9.06
CA MET A 302 11.76 -13.56 10.19
C MET A 302 10.72 -12.51 10.64
N PHE A 303 11.08 -11.24 10.71
CA PHE A 303 10.13 -10.18 11.06
C PHE A 303 9.03 -10.03 10.00
N ILE A 304 9.38 -10.09 8.72
CA ILE A 304 8.41 -10.10 7.62
C ILE A 304 7.48 -11.31 7.73
N ASN A 305 8.03 -12.50 8.00
CA ASN A 305 7.22 -13.71 8.22
C ASN A 305 6.25 -13.55 9.39
N TYR A 306 6.71 -12.96 10.50
CA TYR A 306 5.89 -12.66 11.67
C TYR A 306 4.74 -11.71 11.36
N LEU A 307 4.98 -10.65 10.58
CA LEU A 307 3.91 -9.72 10.18
C LEU A 307 2.86 -10.37 9.27
N CYS A 308 3.15 -11.53 8.68
CA CYS A 308 2.21 -12.33 7.92
C CYS A 308 1.47 -13.41 8.77
N GLU A 309 1.73 -13.52 10.08
CA GLU A 309 0.94 -14.38 10.97
C GLU A 309 -0.49 -13.83 11.10
N PRO A 310 -1.53 -14.69 11.14
CA PRO A 310 -2.92 -14.22 11.11
C PRO A 310 -3.28 -13.25 12.25
N ASP A 311 -2.96 -13.56 13.51
CA ASP A 311 -3.30 -12.68 14.64
C ASP A 311 -2.54 -11.34 14.56
N VAL A 312 -1.29 -11.37 14.10
CA VAL A 312 -0.46 -10.18 13.91
C VAL A 312 -0.99 -9.32 12.75
N GLY A 313 -1.34 -9.97 11.65
CA GLY A 313 -1.94 -9.31 10.49
C GLY A 313 -3.29 -8.69 10.83
N LEU A 314 -4.12 -9.37 11.65
CA LEU A 314 -5.40 -8.83 12.14
C LEU A 314 -5.18 -7.60 13.01
N ALA A 315 -4.28 -7.67 14.00
CA ALA A 315 -3.96 -6.53 14.86
C ALA A 315 -3.50 -5.31 14.05
N ASN A 316 -2.70 -5.53 12.98
CA ASN A 316 -2.29 -4.45 12.08
C ASN A 316 -3.45 -3.93 11.23
N ALA A 317 -4.29 -4.81 10.66
CA ALA A 317 -5.42 -4.40 9.83
C ALA A 317 -6.45 -3.57 10.65
N ASP A 318 -6.75 -4.00 11.87
CA ASP A 318 -7.68 -3.30 12.76
C ASP A 318 -7.15 -1.91 13.19
N PHE A 319 -5.84 -1.81 13.48
CA PHE A 319 -5.23 -0.53 13.87
C PHE A 319 -5.07 0.44 12.70
N ILE A 320 -4.59 -0.07 11.55
CA ILE A 320 -4.29 0.76 10.38
C ILE A 320 -5.56 1.14 9.61
N GLY A 321 -6.61 0.31 9.65
CA GLY A 321 -7.85 0.48 8.88
C GLY A 321 -7.71 0.18 7.38
N TYR A 322 -6.54 -0.30 6.93
CA TYR A 322 -6.31 -0.62 5.52
C TYR A 322 -6.63 -2.07 5.20
N SER A 323 -6.84 -2.34 3.91
CA SER A 323 -7.17 -3.66 3.44
C SER A 323 -5.97 -4.59 3.48
N THR A 324 -6.18 -5.79 4.00
CA THR A 324 -5.14 -6.81 4.13
C THR A 324 -5.01 -7.65 2.86
N PRO A 325 -3.78 -8.00 2.43
CA PRO A 325 -3.55 -8.98 1.37
C PRO A 325 -3.55 -10.42 1.88
N ILE A 326 -3.60 -10.64 3.23
CA ILE A 326 -3.53 -11.96 3.85
C ILE A 326 -4.92 -12.58 3.89
N THR A 327 -5.12 -13.68 3.17
CA THR A 327 -6.44 -14.32 3.02
C THR A 327 -7.06 -14.73 4.36
N ALA A 328 -6.26 -15.32 5.27
CA ALA A 328 -6.74 -15.74 6.58
C ALA A 328 -7.17 -14.54 7.44
N VAL A 329 -6.44 -13.43 7.38
CA VAL A 329 -6.80 -12.19 8.09
C VAL A 329 -8.12 -11.64 7.56
N TRP A 330 -8.30 -11.58 6.23
CA TRP A 330 -9.55 -11.12 5.65
C TRP A 330 -10.75 -11.95 6.13
N GLU A 331 -10.58 -13.25 6.32
CA GLU A 331 -11.63 -14.12 6.85
C GLU A 331 -11.98 -13.81 8.32
N MET A 332 -11.01 -13.27 9.10
CA MET A 332 -11.16 -12.93 10.52
C MET A 332 -11.71 -11.52 10.77
N LEU A 333 -11.64 -10.62 9.76
CA LEU A 333 -12.15 -9.25 9.91
C LEU A 333 -13.62 -9.20 10.30
N ASP A 334 -13.99 -8.21 11.07
CA ASP A 334 -15.38 -7.89 11.35
C ASP A 334 -16.18 -7.62 10.09
N ASP A 335 -17.46 -7.97 10.07
CA ASP A 335 -18.32 -7.85 8.89
C ASP A 335 -18.39 -6.40 8.36
N ASP A 336 -18.34 -5.40 9.23
CA ASP A 336 -18.39 -3.98 8.86
C ASP A 336 -17.19 -3.57 8.01
N LEU A 337 -15.98 -4.03 8.34
CA LEU A 337 -14.79 -3.78 7.55
C LEU A 337 -14.72 -4.70 6.33
N LYS A 338 -15.01 -6.00 6.52
CA LYS A 338 -14.93 -7.02 5.47
C LYS A 338 -15.80 -6.72 4.25
N TYR A 339 -16.97 -6.13 4.48
CA TYR A 339 -17.95 -5.78 3.44
C TYR A 339 -18.04 -4.28 3.19
N SER A 340 -17.08 -3.50 3.71
CA SER A 340 -16.98 -2.06 3.43
C SER A 340 -16.66 -1.83 1.96
N GLU A 341 -17.51 -1.11 1.23
CA GLU A 341 -17.22 -0.69 -0.15
C GLU A 341 -16.09 0.34 -0.23
N ILE A 342 -15.69 0.94 0.90
CA ILE A 342 -14.54 1.83 1.00
C ILE A 342 -13.25 1.00 1.03
N ALA A 343 -13.15 0.04 1.96
CA ALA A 343 -11.96 -0.81 2.12
C ALA A 343 -11.83 -1.84 0.99
N TYR A 344 -12.94 -2.47 0.59
CA TYR A 344 -12.99 -3.56 -0.40
C TYR A 344 -13.97 -3.20 -1.53
N PRO A 345 -13.63 -2.23 -2.39
CA PRO A 345 -14.52 -1.77 -3.45
C PRO A 345 -14.81 -2.87 -4.47
N GLY A 346 -16.00 -2.80 -5.08
CA GLY A 346 -16.44 -3.74 -6.10
C GLY A 346 -15.67 -3.63 -7.43
N ALA A 347 -15.92 -4.57 -8.34
CA ALA A 347 -15.26 -4.66 -9.64
C ALA A 347 -15.43 -3.37 -10.48
N GLU A 348 -16.54 -2.65 -10.34
CA GLU A 348 -16.79 -1.40 -11.07
C GLU A 348 -15.77 -0.29 -10.73
N VAL A 349 -15.19 -0.31 -9.54
CA VAL A 349 -14.11 0.60 -9.12
C VAL A 349 -12.77 0.02 -9.55
N LEU A 350 -12.52 -1.26 -9.23
CA LEU A 350 -11.22 -1.90 -9.46
C LEU A 350 -10.88 -2.05 -10.96
N ASP A 351 -11.88 -2.25 -11.83
CA ASP A 351 -11.67 -2.33 -13.28
C ASP A 351 -11.19 -0.99 -13.90
N LYS A 352 -11.41 0.13 -13.21
CA LYS A 352 -10.95 1.46 -13.62
C LYS A 352 -9.71 1.93 -12.85
N ALA A 353 -9.30 1.18 -11.85
CA ALA A 353 -8.19 1.56 -11.00
C ALA A 353 -6.86 1.37 -11.75
N GLU A 354 -5.91 2.25 -11.45
CA GLU A 354 -4.56 2.19 -12.00
C GLU A 354 -3.55 1.99 -10.87
N VAL A 355 -2.62 1.05 -11.07
CA VAL A 355 -1.43 0.91 -10.22
C VAL A 355 -0.39 1.91 -10.67
N PHE A 356 0.33 2.51 -9.74
CA PHE A 356 1.44 3.38 -10.10
C PHE A 356 2.60 2.57 -10.69
N GLU A 357 3.05 2.98 -11.88
CA GLU A 357 4.23 2.43 -12.53
C GLU A 357 5.47 3.26 -12.19
N THR A 358 6.64 2.63 -12.26
CA THR A 358 7.91 3.35 -12.20
C THR A 358 8.04 4.23 -13.44
N LEU A 359 7.92 5.54 -13.26
CA LEU A 359 8.06 6.50 -14.35
C LEU A 359 9.50 6.57 -14.85
N PRO A 360 9.74 6.85 -16.16
CA PRO A 360 11.05 7.20 -16.69
C PRO A 360 11.71 8.36 -15.95
N ASP A 361 13.04 8.35 -15.87
CA ASP A 361 13.80 9.33 -15.07
C ASP A 361 13.57 10.78 -15.52
N ASP A 362 13.41 11.02 -16.82
CA ASP A 362 13.12 12.34 -17.40
C ASP A 362 11.71 12.84 -17.05
N ILE A 363 10.74 11.95 -17.00
CA ILE A 363 9.35 12.24 -16.58
C ILE A 363 9.31 12.54 -15.08
N ASN A 364 9.96 11.72 -14.25
CA ASN A 364 10.09 11.99 -12.82
C ASN A 364 10.76 13.34 -12.55
N ALA A 365 11.88 13.62 -13.21
CA ALA A 365 12.58 14.88 -13.05
C ALA A 365 11.73 16.10 -13.48
N ALA A 366 10.93 15.95 -14.56
CA ALA A 366 10.01 16.99 -15.00
C ALA A 366 8.89 17.22 -13.97
N MET A 367 8.32 16.14 -13.43
CA MET A 367 7.30 16.19 -12.38
C MET A 367 7.81 16.91 -11.13
N ASP A 368 8.98 16.53 -10.60
CA ASP A 368 9.58 17.14 -9.42
C ASP A 368 9.86 18.63 -9.60
N ALA A 369 10.42 19.00 -10.77
CA ALA A 369 10.70 20.40 -11.09
C ALA A 369 9.41 21.23 -11.21
N GLN A 370 8.42 20.72 -11.94
CA GLN A 370 7.15 21.43 -12.15
C GLN A 370 6.25 21.43 -10.91
N TRP A 371 6.34 20.40 -10.05
CA TRP A 371 5.71 20.41 -8.72
C TRP A 371 6.24 21.55 -7.86
N SER A 372 7.56 21.71 -7.79
CA SER A 372 8.19 22.79 -7.04
C SER A 372 7.79 24.17 -7.58
N GLU A 373 7.69 24.32 -8.91
CA GLU A 373 7.19 25.53 -9.55
C GLU A 373 5.72 25.78 -9.22
N MET A 374 4.86 24.78 -9.33
CA MET A 374 3.42 24.84 -9.02
C MET A 374 3.19 25.24 -7.57
N LYS A 375 3.95 24.65 -6.62
CA LYS A 375 3.84 25.00 -5.18
C LYS A 375 4.18 26.47 -4.93
N SER A 376 5.09 27.05 -5.67
CA SER A 376 5.49 28.47 -5.56
C SER A 376 4.68 29.42 -6.47
N TYR A 377 3.82 28.88 -7.32
CA TYR A 377 3.01 29.66 -8.24
C TYR A 377 2.00 30.55 -7.49
N GLU A 378 1.99 31.84 -7.80
CA GLU A 378 0.97 32.82 -7.35
C GLU A 378 0.21 33.32 -8.59
N ASP A 379 -1.10 33.08 -8.62
CA ASP A 379 -1.92 33.57 -9.72
C ASP A 379 -2.08 35.10 -9.61
N GLY A 380 -1.50 35.83 -10.57
CA GLY A 380 -1.66 37.28 -10.69
C GLY A 380 -3.07 37.76 -11.09
N GLY A 381 -4.11 36.96 -10.88
CA GLY A 381 -5.52 37.31 -11.14
C GLY A 381 -6.05 36.98 -12.53
N SER A 382 -5.30 36.20 -13.35
CA SER A 382 -5.72 35.77 -14.70
C SER A 382 -6.23 34.34 -14.81
N GLY A 383 -6.24 33.57 -13.72
CA GLY A 383 -6.61 32.14 -13.68
C GLY A 383 -8.04 31.83 -14.14
N TRP A 384 -8.95 32.80 -14.07
CA TRP A 384 -10.32 32.67 -14.55
C TRP A 384 -10.47 32.30 -16.02
N MET A 385 -9.55 32.77 -16.89
CA MET A 385 -9.62 32.50 -18.32
C MET A 385 -9.16 31.09 -18.68
N VAL A 386 -8.22 30.53 -17.92
CA VAL A 386 -7.69 29.17 -18.16
C VAL A 386 -8.72 28.12 -17.73
N LEU A 387 -9.40 28.33 -16.58
CA LEU A 387 -10.44 27.43 -16.10
C LEU A 387 -11.65 27.38 -17.04
N ALA A 388 -12.07 28.55 -17.57
CA ALA A 388 -13.16 28.63 -18.54
C ALA A 388 -12.85 27.93 -19.85
N LEU A 389 -11.58 27.93 -20.28
CA LEU A 389 -11.14 27.25 -21.51
C LEU A 389 -11.03 25.73 -21.33
N LEU A 390 -10.60 25.26 -20.16
CA LEU A 390 -10.55 23.83 -19.82
C LEU A 390 -11.96 23.23 -19.70
N LEU A 391 -12.87 23.91 -19.03
CA LEU A 391 -14.27 23.48 -18.90
C LEU A 391 -15.02 23.50 -20.24
N LEU A 392 -14.69 24.42 -21.14
CA LEU A 392 -15.23 24.46 -22.51
C LEU A 392 -14.69 23.30 -23.37
N ALA A 393 -13.46 22.90 -23.21
CA ALA A 393 -12.86 21.75 -23.92
C ALA A 393 -13.50 20.42 -23.51
N ILE A 394 -13.84 20.28 -22.22
CA ILE A 394 -14.53 19.07 -21.67
C ILE A 394 -15.99 19.01 -22.11
N ALA A 395 -16.66 20.15 -22.31
CA ALA A 395 -18.06 20.18 -22.74
C ALA A 395 -18.26 19.93 -24.25
N ILE A 396 -17.17 19.88 -25.03
CA ILE A 396 -17.20 19.73 -26.50
C ILE A 396 -16.68 18.33 -26.93
N SER A 397 -16.08 17.58 -26.01
CA SER A 397 -15.66 16.19 -26.20
C SER A 397 -16.73 15.19 -25.72
#